data_bc256f17a22d6f56974f4180e184a43e
#
_entry.id   bc256f17a22d6f56974f4180e184a43e
#
_cell.length_a   1.000
_cell.length_b   1.000
_cell.length_c   1.000
_cell.angle_alpha   90.00
_cell.angle_beta   90.00
_cell.angle_gamma   90.00
#
_symmetry.space_group_name_H-M   'P 1'
#
loop_
_entity.id
_entity.type
_entity.pdbx_description
1 polymer ?
#
loop_
_entity_poly.entity_id
_entity_poly.type
_entity_poly.pdbx_seq_one_letter_code
_entity_poly.pdbx_strand_id
1 'polypeptide(L)'
;MALPSEQMAPDPQGRIHTFCSALEPGQPGQAGWYQMGATLSAGMALRWLRDSVLGWTQPDAYDAMTALAAQAAPGSQGLLFLPYLVGERTPHMDPAARGAFWGLTLRHGQAELVRAVLEGVTFACYDAFAVLESLGGAPAEIILAGGGARSLLWQQIVADVFGRPVRPLQTSEQSALGAILLAGAGVGLFDLATTAQAWASYGEVVAPDASRRGLYAERLAAFRELYRRNKSHPS
;
A
#
# COMPACT_ATOMS: atom_id res chain seq x y z
N MET A 1 4.93 4.45 1.02
CA MET A 1 5.20 3.72 2.29
C MET A 1 6.38 4.37 2.97
N ALA A 2 6.34 4.47 4.28
CA ALA A 2 7.44 5.04 5.07
C ALA A 2 7.83 4.07 6.19
N LEU A 3 9.12 3.99 6.47
CA LEU A 3 9.69 3.15 7.53
C LEU A 3 10.68 3.99 8.32
N PRO A 4 10.52 4.12 9.66
CA PRO A 4 11.49 4.78 10.50
C PRO A 4 12.86 4.09 10.43
N SER A 5 13.94 4.86 10.52
CA SER A 5 15.32 4.37 10.48
C SER A 5 16.19 5.16 11.45
N GLU A 6 16.99 4.47 12.26
CA GLU A 6 17.93 5.11 13.18
C GLU A 6 19.16 5.69 12.47
N GLN A 7 19.40 5.26 11.24
CA GLN A 7 20.57 5.66 10.46
C GLN A 7 20.16 6.19 9.09
N MET A 8 20.93 7.12 8.57
CA MET A 8 20.85 7.51 7.18
C MET A 8 21.36 6.34 6.31
N ALA A 9 20.43 5.63 5.69
CA ALA A 9 20.75 4.50 4.81
C ALA A 9 20.17 4.75 3.41
N PRO A 10 20.86 5.48 2.53
CA PRO A 10 20.41 5.71 1.17
C PRO A 10 20.43 4.40 0.37
N ASP A 11 19.41 4.22 -0.47
CA ASP A 11 19.41 3.10 -1.42
C ASP A 11 20.43 3.35 -2.53
N PRO A 12 21.46 2.48 -2.72
CA PRO A 12 22.46 2.67 -3.76
C PRO A 12 21.89 2.67 -5.19
N GLN A 13 20.69 2.13 -5.38
CA GLN A 13 19.99 2.08 -6.67
C GLN A 13 19.00 3.24 -6.87
N GLY A 14 18.82 4.11 -5.87
CA GLY A 14 17.94 5.27 -5.96
C GLY A 14 16.43 4.95 -6.05
N ARG A 15 16.00 3.76 -5.64
CA ARG A 15 14.59 3.32 -5.72
C ARG A 15 13.71 3.91 -4.63
N ILE A 16 14.31 4.32 -3.51
CA ILE A 16 13.64 4.94 -2.37
C ILE A 16 14.36 6.23 -1.96
N HIS A 17 13.67 7.03 -1.16
CA HIS A 17 14.22 8.26 -0.58
C HIS A 17 14.47 8.08 0.93
N THR A 18 15.51 8.73 1.43
CA THR A 18 15.78 8.84 2.87
C THR A 18 15.61 10.30 3.28
N PHE A 19 14.82 10.55 4.31
CA PHE A 19 14.51 11.88 4.83
C PHE A 19 14.85 11.97 6.31
N CYS A 20 15.17 13.19 6.77
CA CYS A 20 15.22 13.48 8.20
C CYS A 20 13.82 13.36 8.81
N SER A 21 13.74 12.75 9.98
CA SER A 21 12.53 12.76 10.79
C SER A 21 12.37 14.14 11.45
N ALA A 22 11.12 14.55 11.69
CA ALA A 22 10.82 15.70 12.53
C ALA A 22 10.92 15.37 14.04
N LEU A 23 11.06 14.08 14.38
CA LEU A 23 11.28 13.62 15.75
C LEU A 23 12.79 13.52 16.02
N GLU A 24 13.22 14.03 17.17
CA GLU A 24 14.63 13.97 17.57
C GLU A 24 15.06 12.51 17.82
N PRO A 25 16.26 12.11 17.36
CA PRO A 25 16.79 10.77 17.65
C PRO A 25 17.13 10.61 19.14
N GLY A 26 17.02 9.40 19.66
CA GLY A 26 17.52 9.04 20.98
C GLY A 26 16.47 8.72 22.04
N GLN A 27 15.18 8.81 21.73
CA GLN A 27 14.12 8.26 22.58
C GLN A 27 13.55 6.97 21.97
N PRO A 28 13.03 6.03 22.77
CA PRO A 28 12.43 4.80 22.26
C PRO A 28 11.34 5.10 21.23
N GLY A 29 11.48 4.53 20.00
CA GLY A 29 10.56 4.74 18.90
C GLY A 29 10.76 6.05 18.13
N GLN A 30 11.76 6.87 18.46
CA GLN A 30 12.11 8.08 17.73
C GLN A 30 13.37 7.85 16.90
N ALA A 31 13.15 7.54 15.62
CA ALA A 31 14.22 7.43 14.65
C ALA A 31 14.53 8.81 14.05
N GLY A 32 15.81 9.17 13.92
CA GLY A 32 16.23 10.45 13.33
C GLY A 32 15.98 10.54 11.82
N TRP A 33 15.64 9.43 11.19
CA TRP A 33 15.44 9.30 9.75
C TRP A 33 14.20 8.46 9.44
N TYR A 34 13.72 8.56 8.21
CA TYR A 34 12.80 7.58 7.65
C TYR A 34 13.10 7.33 6.16
N GLN A 35 12.88 6.11 5.73
CA GLN A 35 12.96 5.70 4.35
C GLN A 35 11.57 5.68 3.74
N MET A 36 11.44 6.12 2.48
CA MET A 36 10.16 6.19 1.78
C MET A 36 10.24 5.61 0.39
N GLY A 37 9.42 4.59 0.14
CA GLY A 37 9.11 4.09 -1.20
C GLY A 37 7.76 4.61 -1.66
N ALA A 38 7.63 4.95 -2.94
CA ALA A 38 6.40 5.51 -3.51
C ALA A 38 5.94 4.67 -4.70
N THR A 39 4.68 4.25 -4.68
CA THR A 39 3.94 3.69 -5.83
C THR A 39 3.03 4.75 -6.42
N LEU A 40 2.81 4.75 -7.75
CA LEU A 40 2.10 5.83 -8.43
C LEU A 40 0.59 5.65 -8.48
N SER A 41 0.10 4.41 -8.48
CA SER A 41 -1.31 4.15 -8.80
C SER A 41 -2.11 3.45 -7.69
N ALA A 42 -1.71 3.49 -6.42
CA ALA A 42 -2.37 2.78 -5.32
C ALA A 42 -3.92 2.93 -5.33
N GLY A 43 -4.48 3.83 -4.54
CA GLY A 43 -5.94 4.07 -4.53
C GLY A 43 -6.49 4.61 -5.85
N MET A 44 -5.63 5.19 -6.69
CA MET A 44 -6.01 5.70 -8.01
C MET A 44 -6.41 4.57 -8.97
N ALA A 45 -5.83 3.40 -8.86
CA ALA A 45 -6.23 2.24 -9.67
C ALA A 45 -7.67 1.80 -9.37
N LEU A 46 -8.07 1.81 -8.09
CA LEU A 46 -9.45 1.50 -7.72
C LEU A 46 -10.42 2.60 -8.19
N ARG A 47 -10.00 3.88 -8.11
CA ARG A 47 -10.79 5.00 -8.65
C ARG A 47 -10.97 4.87 -10.16
N TRP A 48 -9.91 4.58 -10.91
CA TRP A 48 -9.98 4.35 -12.34
C TRP A 48 -10.93 3.21 -12.70
N LEU A 49 -10.86 2.09 -11.97
CA LEU A 49 -11.79 0.97 -12.18
C LEU A 49 -13.24 1.41 -11.94
N ARG A 50 -13.50 2.15 -10.84
CA ARG A 50 -14.83 2.68 -10.51
C ARG A 50 -15.36 3.59 -11.60
N ASP A 51 -14.58 4.62 -11.97
CA ASP A 51 -15.06 5.72 -12.80
C ASP A 51 -15.07 5.37 -14.28
N SER A 52 -13.98 4.74 -14.77
CA SER A 52 -13.74 4.55 -16.21
C SER A 52 -14.16 3.19 -16.73
N VAL A 53 -14.20 2.16 -15.89
CA VAL A 53 -14.52 0.79 -16.33
C VAL A 53 -15.94 0.39 -15.90
N LEU A 54 -16.27 0.63 -14.61
CA LEU A 54 -17.58 0.25 -14.07
C LEU A 54 -18.64 1.35 -14.24
N GLY A 55 -18.22 2.62 -14.36
CA GLY A 55 -19.13 3.76 -14.48
C GLY A 55 -19.95 4.01 -13.20
N TRP A 56 -19.44 3.63 -12.03
CA TRP A 56 -20.15 3.76 -10.77
C TRP A 56 -19.94 5.14 -10.17
N THR A 57 -21.04 5.90 -10.00
CA THR A 57 -21.00 7.29 -9.53
C THR A 57 -21.69 7.50 -8.17
N GLN A 58 -22.29 6.45 -7.60
CA GLN A 58 -22.98 6.52 -6.31
C GLN A 58 -21.99 6.82 -5.17
N PRO A 59 -22.44 7.54 -4.10
CA PRO A 59 -21.57 7.93 -2.99
C PRO A 59 -20.91 6.76 -2.26
N ASP A 60 -21.59 5.61 -2.17
CA ASP A 60 -21.16 4.37 -1.52
C ASP A 60 -20.42 3.39 -2.48
N ALA A 61 -20.03 3.85 -3.67
CA ALA A 61 -19.42 2.98 -4.69
C ALA A 61 -18.22 2.18 -4.18
N TYR A 62 -17.36 2.75 -3.34
CA TYR A 62 -16.21 2.02 -2.81
C TYR A 62 -16.61 0.91 -1.84
N ASP A 63 -17.64 1.13 -1.02
CA ASP A 63 -18.15 0.12 -0.10
C ASP A 63 -18.81 -1.01 -0.90
N ALA A 64 -19.60 -0.67 -1.92
CA ALA A 64 -20.19 -1.63 -2.84
C ALA A 64 -19.12 -2.43 -3.60
N MET A 65 -18.05 -1.79 -4.09
CA MET A 65 -16.92 -2.48 -4.74
C MET A 65 -16.23 -3.46 -3.80
N THR A 66 -15.96 -3.07 -2.56
CA THR A 66 -15.29 -3.97 -1.62
C THR A 66 -16.19 -5.11 -1.17
N ALA A 67 -17.50 -4.87 -1.00
CA ALA A 67 -18.49 -5.92 -0.74
C ALA A 67 -18.60 -6.91 -1.92
N LEU A 68 -18.56 -6.41 -3.16
CA LEU A 68 -18.54 -7.26 -4.36
C LEU A 68 -17.25 -8.09 -4.43
N ALA A 69 -16.09 -7.48 -4.22
CA ALA A 69 -14.81 -8.16 -4.21
C ALA A 69 -14.69 -9.23 -3.13
N ALA A 70 -15.41 -9.09 -2.00
CA ALA A 70 -15.46 -10.10 -0.95
C ALA A 70 -16.14 -11.41 -1.39
N GLN A 71 -16.95 -11.39 -2.45
CA GLN A 71 -17.59 -12.58 -3.02
C GLN A 71 -16.62 -13.40 -3.88
N ALA A 72 -15.57 -12.78 -4.42
CA ALA A 72 -14.55 -13.50 -5.16
C ALA A 72 -13.58 -14.21 -4.20
N ALA A 73 -13.11 -15.39 -4.58
CA ALA A 73 -12.11 -16.13 -3.81
C ALA A 73 -10.75 -15.39 -3.76
N PRO A 74 -9.96 -15.55 -2.68
CA PRO A 74 -8.58 -15.07 -2.63
C PRO A 74 -7.77 -15.51 -3.86
N GLY A 75 -6.97 -14.59 -4.41
CA GLY A 75 -6.21 -14.80 -5.66
C GLY A 75 -7.04 -14.62 -6.92
N SER A 76 -8.27 -14.07 -6.82
CA SER A 76 -9.14 -13.66 -7.94
C SER A 76 -9.28 -14.73 -9.03
N GLN A 77 -9.36 -16.02 -8.64
CA GLN A 77 -9.40 -17.17 -9.54
C GLN A 77 -8.26 -17.19 -10.59
N GLY A 78 -7.09 -16.63 -10.24
CA GLY A 78 -5.93 -16.57 -11.13
C GLY A 78 -5.80 -15.27 -11.93
N LEU A 79 -6.79 -14.39 -11.89
CA LEU A 79 -6.70 -13.08 -12.53
C LEU A 79 -5.66 -12.21 -11.82
N LEU A 80 -4.75 -11.60 -12.57
CA LEU A 80 -3.75 -10.65 -12.08
C LEU A 80 -4.04 -9.25 -12.63
N PHE A 81 -3.71 -8.25 -11.86
CA PHE A 81 -3.75 -6.84 -12.29
C PHE A 81 -2.41 -6.14 -12.00
N LEU A 82 -1.78 -5.57 -13.03
CA LEU A 82 -0.67 -4.64 -12.90
C LEU A 82 -1.22 -3.22 -12.73
N PRO A 83 -0.98 -2.53 -11.61
CA PRO A 83 -1.58 -1.22 -11.34
C PRO A 83 -0.85 -0.05 -12.01
N TYR A 84 0.07 -0.27 -12.93
CA TYR A 84 1.01 0.72 -13.47
C TYR A 84 0.38 1.65 -14.51
N LEU A 85 -0.80 2.21 -14.21
CA LEU A 85 -1.60 3.02 -15.14
C LEU A 85 -0.92 4.31 -15.61
N VAL A 86 0.02 4.83 -14.82
CA VAL A 86 0.77 6.06 -15.09
C VAL A 86 2.28 5.87 -14.98
N GLY A 87 2.76 4.67 -15.25
CA GLY A 87 4.12 4.26 -14.96
C GLY A 87 4.27 3.81 -13.50
N GLU A 88 5.50 3.54 -13.07
CA GLU A 88 5.78 3.17 -11.67
C GLU A 88 7.12 3.74 -11.19
N ARG A 89 7.16 4.09 -9.88
CA ARG A 89 8.38 4.51 -9.19
C ARG A 89 9.02 3.32 -8.50
N THR A 90 8.87 3.19 -7.21
CA THR A 90 9.45 2.10 -6.41
C THR A 90 8.75 0.76 -6.68
N PRO A 91 9.46 -0.31 -6.99
CA PRO A 91 10.92 -0.44 -7.13
C PRO A 91 11.44 -0.23 -8.54
N HIS A 92 10.58 -0.04 -9.51
CA HIS A 92 10.89 -0.22 -10.94
C HIS A 92 11.55 1.01 -11.59
N MET A 93 11.25 2.22 -11.12
CA MET A 93 11.65 3.50 -11.71
C MET A 93 11.39 3.51 -13.23
N ASP A 94 10.21 3.03 -13.64
CA ASP A 94 9.82 2.78 -15.03
C ASP A 94 8.60 3.64 -15.42
N PRO A 95 8.81 4.80 -16.03
CA PRO A 95 7.73 5.68 -16.48
C PRO A 95 6.95 5.09 -17.67
N ALA A 96 7.50 4.10 -18.36
CA ALA A 96 6.86 3.42 -19.49
C ALA A 96 6.02 2.21 -19.06
N ALA A 97 6.07 1.78 -17.80
CA ALA A 97 5.21 0.71 -17.31
C ALA A 97 3.74 1.02 -17.54
N ARG A 98 2.95 0.01 -17.88
CA ARG A 98 1.50 0.13 -18.15
C ARG A 98 0.71 -0.87 -17.33
N GLY A 99 -0.54 -0.48 -17.01
CA GLY A 99 -1.51 -1.35 -16.36
C GLY A 99 -1.97 -2.48 -17.28
N ALA A 100 -2.25 -3.64 -16.69
CA ALA A 100 -2.78 -4.79 -17.44
C ALA A 100 -3.62 -5.70 -16.54
N PHE A 101 -4.71 -6.24 -17.08
CA PHE A 101 -5.35 -7.45 -16.57
C PHE A 101 -4.82 -8.65 -17.33
N TRP A 102 -4.44 -9.71 -16.61
CA TRP A 102 -3.89 -10.91 -17.20
C TRP A 102 -4.58 -12.17 -16.67
N GLY A 103 -4.91 -13.10 -17.57
CA GLY A 103 -5.53 -14.37 -17.20
C GLY A 103 -7.06 -14.34 -17.22
N LEU A 104 -7.68 -13.38 -17.93
CA LEU A 104 -9.13 -13.31 -18.10
C LEU A 104 -9.69 -14.56 -18.76
N THR A 105 -10.79 -15.07 -18.21
CA THR A 105 -11.60 -16.15 -18.76
C THR A 105 -13.08 -15.80 -18.62
N LEU A 106 -13.98 -16.59 -19.18
CA LEU A 106 -15.43 -16.41 -19.07
C LEU A 106 -15.96 -16.55 -17.62
N ARG A 107 -15.14 -17.00 -16.67
CA ARG A 107 -15.51 -17.15 -15.26
C ARG A 107 -15.32 -15.86 -14.45
N HIS A 108 -14.58 -14.90 -14.97
CA HIS A 108 -14.27 -13.66 -14.26
C HIS A 108 -15.36 -12.62 -14.51
N GLY A 109 -16.01 -12.19 -13.44
CA GLY A 109 -16.95 -11.09 -13.42
C GLY A 109 -16.39 -9.85 -12.73
N GLN A 110 -17.27 -8.92 -12.38
CA GLN A 110 -16.87 -7.68 -11.69
C GLN A 110 -16.24 -7.96 -10.32
N ALA A 111 -16.67 -9.00 -9.60
CA ALA A 111 -16.13 -9.37 -8.31
C ALA A 111 -14.63 -9.68 -8.39
N GLU A 112 -14.25 -10.52 -9.35
CA GLU A 112 -12.85 -10.89 -9.59
C GLU A 112 -12.03 -9.70 -10.10
N LEU A 113 -12.61 -8.86 -10.96
CA LEU A 113 -11.92 -7.65 -11.45
C LEU A 113 -11.60 -6.69 -10.29
N VAL A 114 -12.57 -6.39 -9.45
CA VAL A 114 -12.33 -5.50 -8.30
C VAL A 114 -11.32 -6.13 -7.34
N ARG A 115 -11.45 -7.41 -7.03
CA ARG A 115 -10.52 -8.11 -6.16
C ARG A 115 -9.11 -8.13 -6.73
N ALA A 116 -8.95 -8.41 -8.02
CA ALA A 116 -7.65 -8.39 -8.69
C ALA A 116 -6.98 -7.01 -8.61
N VAL A 117 -7.76 -5.92 -8.68
CA VAL A 117 -7.21 -4.56 -8.48
C VAL A 117 -6.73 -4.36 -7.05
N LEU A 118 -7.49 -4.77 -6.02
CA LEU A 118 -7.05 -4.67 -4.63
C LEU A 118 -5.79 -5.49 -4.37
N GLU A 119 -5.74 -6.72 -4.87
CA GLU A 119 -4.58 -7.61 -4.73
C GLU A 119 -3.38 -7.08 -5.51
N GLY A 120 -3.55 -6.63 -6.75
CA GLY A 120 -2.47 -6.09 -7.59
C GLY A 120 -1.84 -4.82 -7.03
N VAL A 121 -2.65 -3.90 -6.51
CA VAL A 121 -2.16 -2.72 -5.78
C VAL A 121 -1.37 -3.15 -4.54
N THR A 122 -1.86 -4.15 -3.80
CA THR A 122 -1.18 -4.66 -2.62
C THR A 122 0.16 -5.32 -2.98
N PHE A 123 0.25 -6.06 -4.09
CA PHE A 123 1.51 -6.63 -4.58
C PHE A 123 2.52 -5.55 -4.97
N ALA A 124 2.08 -4.48 -5.66
CA ALA A 124 2.96 -3.35 -5.97
C ALA A 124 3.48 -2.65 -4.71
N CYS A 125 2.61 -2.48 -3.70
CA CYS A 125 3.02 -1.97 -2.39
C CYS A 125 4.00 -2.93 -1.69
N TYR A 126 3.78 -4.24 -1.76
CA TYR A 126 4.71 -5.21 -1.19
C TYR A 126 6.07 -5.18 -1.89
N ASP A 127 6.13 -5.02 -3.21
CA ASP A 127 7.40 -4.90 -3.94
C ASP A 127 8.19 -3.66 -3.50
N ALA A 128 7.52 -2.54 -3.27
CA ALA A 128 8.17 -1.36 -2.71
C ALA A 128 8.60 -1.57 -1.24
N PHE A 129 7.81 -2.30 -0.45
CA PHE A 129 8.17 -2.69 0.92
C PHE A 129 9.38 -3.63 0.96
N ALA A 130 9.48 -4.57 0.04
CA ALA A 130 10.63 -5.48 -0.05
C ALA A 130 11.96 -4.75 -0.28
N VAL A 131 11.94 -3.58 -0.94
CA VAL A 131 13.13 -2.72 -1.01
C VAL A 131 13.50 -2.18 0.37
N LEU A 132 12.53 -1.70 1.14
CA LEU A 132 12.77 -1.23 2.51
C LEU A 132 13.31 -2.36 3.42
N GLU A 133 12.76 -3.57 3.30
CA GLU A 133 13.26 -4.75 4.03
C GLU A 133 14.71 -5.09 3.63
N SER A 134 15.06 -5.01 2.34
CA SER A 134 16.41 -5.30 1.87
C SER A 134 17.47 -4.31 2.39
N LEU A 135 17.04 -3.15 2.88
CA LEU A 135 17.89 -2.13 3.49
C LEU A 135 17.90 -2.20 5.02
N GLY A 136 17.42 -3.30 5.59
CA GLY A 136 17.45 -3.57 7.04
C GLY A 136 16.15 -3.24 7.78
N GLY A 137 15.11 -2.82 7.07
CA GLY A 137 13.80 -2.57 7.67
C GLY A 137 13.08 -3.87 8.06
N ALA A 138 12.62 -3.98 9.31
CA ALA A 138 11.89 -5.15 9.78
C ALA A 138 10.74 -4.74 10.73
N PRO A 139 9.69 -4.03 10.23
CA PRO A 139 8.59 -3.62 11.09
C PRO A 139 7.80 -4.84 11.56
N ALA A 140 7.40 -4.84 12.83
CA ALA A 140 6.58 -5.90 13.40
C ALA A 140 5.11 -5.81 12.94
N GLU A 141 4.65 -4.62 12.58
CA GLU A 141 3.26 -4.29 12.25
C GLU A 141 3.23 -3.28 11.09
N ILE A 142 2.17 -3.32 10.29
CA ILE A 142 1.90 -2.36 9.22
C ILE A 142 0.79 -1.41 9.66
N ILE A 143 1.08 -0.11 9.69
CA ILE A 143 0.04 0.91 9.87
C ILE A 143 -0.53 1.25 8.49
N LEU A 144 -1.81 0.92 8.28
CA LEU A 144 -2.51 1.20 7.03
C LEU A 144 -3.29 2.50 7.16
N ALA A 145 -3.00 3.46 6.30
CA ALA A 145 -3.63 4.79 6.30
C ALA A 145 -4.32 5.09 4.97
N GLY A 146 -5.18 6.11 4.97
CA GLY A 146 -5.93 6.56 3.80
C GLY A 146 -7.24 5.80 3.56
N GLY A 147 -7.87 6.01 2.41
CA GLY A 147 -9.18 5.44 2.08
C GLY A 147 -9.23 3.91 2.12
N GLY A 148 -8.16 3.25 1.70
CA GLY A 148 -8.06 1.78 1.74
C GLY A 148 -8.11 1.19 3.15
N ALA A 149 -7.71 1.97 4.16
CA ALA A 149 -7.76 1.54 5.56
C ALA A 149 -9.20 1.36 6.11
N ARG A 150 -10.23 1.85 5.41
CA ARG A 150 -11.64 1.66 5.80
C ARG A 150 -12.20 0.29 5.40
N SER A 151 -11.61 -0.36 4.41
CA SER A 151 -12.10 -1.66 3.91
C SER A 151 -11.49 -2.82 4.70
N LEU A 152 -12.32 -3.56 5.43
CA LEU A 152 -11.89 -4.78 6.14
C LEU A 152 -11.30 -5.81 5.17
N LEU A 153 -11.88 -5.96 3.98
CA LEU A 153 -11.34 -6.84 2.95
C LEU A 153 -9.92 -6.43 2.56
N TRP A 154 -9.70 -5.14 2.31
CA TRP A 154 -8.37 -4.69 1.88
C TRP A 154 -7.35 -4.76 3.01
N GLN A 155 -7.74 -4.46 4.25
CA GLN A 155 -6.91 -4.70 5.44
C GLN A 155 -6.43 -6.16 5.50
N GLN A 156 -7.36 -7.12 5.30
CA GLN A 156 -7.03 -8.55 5.30
C GLN A 156 -6.10 -8.92 4.14
N ILE A 157 -6.36 -8.43 2.91
CA ILE A 157 -5.47 -8.67 1.77
C ILE A 157 -4.05 -8.14 2.06
N VAL A 158 -3.93 -6.94 2.64
CA VAL A 158 -2.62 -6.39 3.03
C VAL A 158 -1.95 -7.26 4.08
N ALA A 159 -2.66 -7.67 5.14
CA ALA A 159 -2.11 -8.54 6.17
C ALA A 159 -1.61 -9.87 5.58
N ASP A 160 -2.40 -10.50 4.72
CA ASP A 160 -2.10 -11.80 4.12
C ASP A 160 -0.88 -11.72 3.16
N VAL A 161 -0.82 -10.68 2.33
CA VAL A 161 0.28 -10.49 1.36
C VAL A 161 1.58 -10.11 2.06
N PHE A 162 1.52 -9.21 3.07
CA PHE A 162 2.71 -8.79 3.81
C PHE A 162 3.15 -9.82 4.85
N GLY A 163 2.27 -10.77 5.22
CA GLY A 163 2.52 -11.75 6.27
C GLY A 163 2.75 -11.10 7.63
N ARG A 164 2.14 -9.95 7.87
CA ARG A 164 2.30 -9.12 9.08
C ARG A 164 0.95 -8.60 9.56
N PRO A 165 0.78 -8.39 10.88
CA PRO A 165 -0.39 -7.70 11.40
C PRO A 165 -0.56 -6.31 10.77
N VAL A 166 -1.80 -5.94 10.48
CA VAL A 166 -2.17 -4.62 9.96
C VAL A 166 -3.04 -3.90 10.98
N ARG A 167 -2.67 -2.66 11.30
CA ARG A 167 -3.47 -1.78 12.15
C ARG A 167 -3.96 -0.59 11.32
N PRO A 168 -5.26 -0.43 11.10
CA PRO A 168 -5.77 0.71 10.35
C PRO A 168 -5.69 1.98 11.17
N LEU A 169 -5.16 3.06 10.58
CA LEU A 169 -5.23 4.40 11.14
C LEU A 169 -6.61 4.99 10.82
N GLN A 170 -7.39 5.28 11.85
CA GLN A 170 -8.75 5.80 11.72
C GLN A 170 -8.80 7.32 11.58
N THR A 171 -7.73 8.01 12.00
CA THR A 171 -7.62 9.47 11.85
C THR A 171 -7.74 9.86 10.38
N SER A 172 -8.68 10.72 10.05
CA SER A 172 -8.85 11.29 8.71
C SER A 172 -7.85 12.43 8.48
N GLU A 173 -7.68 12.84 7.21
CA GLU A 173 -6.88 14.03 6.84
C GLU A 173 -5.44 14.00 7.42
N GLN A 174 -4.77 12.85 7.35
CA GLN A 174 -3.46 12.61 7.97
C GLN A 174 -2.41 13.68 7.58
N SER A 175 -2.42 14.14 6.31
CA SER A 175 -1.48 15.15 5.84
C SER A 175 -1.72 16.52 6.49
N ALA A 176 -2.99 16.92 6.62
CA ALA A 176 -3.37 18.16 7.29
C ALA A 176 -3.03 18.10 8.78
N LEU A 177 -3.33 16.96 9.42
CA LEU A 177 -2.99 16.73 10.82
C LEU A 177 -1.48 16.81 11.05
N GLY A 178 -0.68 16.18 10.18
CA GLY A 178 0.77 16.25 10.24
C GLY A 178 1.30 17.68 10.15
N ALA A 179 0.74 18.49 9.24
CA ALA A 179 1.10 19.90 9.10
C ALA A 179 0.75 20.71 10.36
N ILE A 180 -0.42 20.48 10.98
CA ILE A 180 -0.84 21.13 12.22
C ILE A 180 0.09 20.75 13.39
N LEU A 181 0.46 19.45 13.50
CA LEU A 181 1.38 18.96 14.51
C LEU A 181 2.75 19.62 14.37
N LEU A 182 3.30 19.70 13.16
CA LEU A 182 4.59 20.35 12.91
C LEU A 182 4.55 21.84 13.20
N ALA A 183 3.50 22.54 12.78
CA ALA A 183 3.34 23.98 13.01
C ALA A 183 3.20 24.29 14.51
N GLY A 184 2.36 23.55 15.24
CA GLY A 184 2.14 23.77 16.67
C GLY A 184 3.38 23.48 17.50
N ALA A 185 4.11 22.42 17.19
CA ALA A 185 5.39 22.11 17.84
C ALA A 185 6.45 23.18 17.52
N GLY A 186 6.51 23.65 16.27
CA GLY A 186 7.46 24.68 15.84
C GLY A 186 7.29 26.03 16.53
N VAL A 187 6.08 26.36 16.99
CA VAL A 187 5.82 27.58 17.80
C VAL A 187 5.72 27.29 19.32
N GLY A 188 6.06 26.07 19.76
CA GLY A 188 6.13 25.71 21.17
C GLY A 188 4.78 25.51 21.86
N LEU A 189 3.68 25.28 21.12
CA LEU A 189 2.36 25.05 21.71
C LEU A 189 2.26 23.69 22.41
N PHE A 190 2.98 22.69 21.93
CA PHE A 190 2.98 21.34 22.50
C PHE A 190 4.20 20.52 22.03
N ASP A 191 4.45 19.42 22.71
CA ASP A 191 5.44 18.43 22.30
C ASP A 191 4.92 17.61 21.10
N LEU A 192 5.72 17.49 20.04
CA LEU A 192 5.33 16.83 18.80
C LEU A 192 5.01 15.34 19.00
N ALA A 193 5.89 14.61 19.67
CA ALA A 193 5.77 13.16 19.81
C ALA A 193 4.56 12.77 20.67
N THR A 194 4.43 13.41 21.82
CA THR A 194 3.32 13.17 22.75
C THR A 194 1.98 13.51 22.12
N THR A 195 1.90 14.65 21.43
CA THR A 195 0.65 15.09 20.81
C THR A 195 0.29 14.23 19.61
N ALA A 196 1.26 13.87 18.75
CA ALA A 196 1.02 12.96 17.64
C ALA A 196 0.48 11.60 18.11
N GLN A 197 1.03 11.06 19.18
CA GLN A 197 0.57 9.81 19.78
C GLN A 197 -0.85 9.95 20.36
N ALA A 198 -1.16 11.04 21.04
CA ALA A 198 -2.47 11.29 21.63
C ALA A 198 -3.58 11.51 20.59
N TRP A 199 -3.25 12.09 19.45
CA TRP A 199 -4.19 12.40 18.38
C TRP A 199 -4.36 11.26 17.35
N ALA A 200 -3.45 10.30 17.34
CA ALA A 200 -3.57 9.12 16.50
C ALA A 200 -4.66 8.19 17.04
N SER A 201 -5.64 7.85 16.20
CA SER A 201 -6.66 6.86 16.51
C SER A 201 -6.49 5.65 15.61
N TYR A 202 -6.43 4.48 16.22
CA TYR A 202 -6.21 3.21 15.53
C TYR A 202 -7.41 2.28 15.68
N GLY A 203 -7.68 1.49 14.66
CA GLY A 203 -8.64 0.41 14.72
C GLY A 203 -8.04 -0.90 15.25
N GLU A 204 -8.85 -1.94 15.20
CA GLU A 204 -8.43 -3.28 15.60
C GLU A 204 -7.35 -3.84 14.67
N VAL A 205 -6.45 -4.63 15.23
CA VAL A 205 -5.39 -5.29 14.48
C VAL A 205 -5.95 -6.46 13.68
N VAL A 206 -5.66 -6.48 12.38
CA VAL A 206 -5.99 -7.60 11.49
C VAL A 206 -4.76 -8.48 11.34
N ALA A 207 -4.85 -9.71 11.81
CA ALA A 207 -3.78 -10.70 11.67
C ALA A 207 -3.80 -11.35 10.27
N PRO A 208 -2.64 -11.74 9.71
CA PRO A 208 -2.59 -12.50 8.47
C PRO A 208 -3.20 -13.90 8.65
N ASP A 209 -3.92 -14.36 7.63
CA ASP A 209 -4.42 -15.74 7.56
C ASP A 209 -3.31 -16.67 7.03
N ALA A 210 -2.74 -17.47 7.92
CA ALA A 210 -1.64 -18.38 7.59
C ALA A 210 -2.00 -19.39 6.47
N SER A 211 -3.28 -19.73 6.31
CA SER A 211 -3.74 -20.66 5.27
C SER A 211 -3.60 -20.08 3.85
N ARG A 212 -3.57 -18.74 3.72
CA ARG A 212 -3.45 -18.03 2.43
C ARG A 212 -2.02 -17.69 2.04
N ARG A 213 -1.06 -17.93 2.92
CA ARG A 213 0.35 -17.58 2.69
C ARG A 213 0.91 -18.17 1.40
N GLY A 214 0.67 -19.47 1.17
CA GLY A 214 1.15 -20.15 -0.05
C GLY A 214 0.53 -19.57 -1.31
N LEU A 215 -0.79 -19.33 -1.29
CA LEU A 215 -1.51 -18.73 -2.40
C LEU A 215 -0.93 -17.35 -2.76
N TYR A 216 -0.81 -16.44 -1.80
CA TYR A 216 -0.33 -15.09 -2.10
C TYR A 216 1.15 -15.03 -2.47
N ALA A 217 1.99 -15.95 -1.96
CA ALA A 217 3.36 -16.10 -2.42
C ALA A 217 3.43 -16.48 -3.91
N GLU A 218 2.60 -17.45 -4.34
CA GLU A 218 2.49 -17.84 -5.74
C GLU A 218 1.97 -16.68 -6.62
N ARG A 219 0.91 -15.99 -6.17
CA ARG A 219 0.33 -14.85 -6.92
C ARG A 219 1.31 -13.69 -7.07
N LEU A 220 2.07 -13.37 -6.02
CA LEU A 220 3.12 -12.35 -6.05
C LEU A 220 4.25 -12.73 -7.04
N ALA A 221 4.66 -13.99 -7.06
CA ALA A 221 5.66 -14.46 -8.03
C ALA A 221 5.16 -14.31 -9.48
N ALA A 222 3.89 -14.69 -9.74
CA ALA A 222 3.25 -14.52 -11.04
C ALA A 222 3.08 -13.04 -11.43
N PHE A 223 2.74 -12.16 -10.47
CA PHE A 223 2.65 -10.71 -10.67
C PHE A 223 4.01 -10.12 -11.11
N ARG A 224 5.10 -10.48 -10.44
CA ARG A 224 6.45 -10.03 -10.79
C ARG A 224 6.89 -10.53 -12.15
N GLU A 225 6.55 -11.77 -12.50
CA GLU A 225 6.82 -12.33 -13.83
C GLU A 225 6.02 -11.61 -14.92
N LEU A 226 4.75 -11.31 -14.67
CA LEU A 226 3.91 -10.56 -15.59
C LEU A 226 4.50 -9.18 -15.89
N TYR A 227 4.97 -8.44 -14.88
CA TYR A 227 5.65 -7.17 -15.09
C TYR A 227 6.90 -7.33 -15.95
N ARG A 228 7.75 -8.32 -15.68
CA ARG A 228 8.98 -8.57 -16.46
C ARG A 228 8.70 -8.83 -17.95
N ARG A 229 7.64 -9.56 -18.24
CA ARG A 229 7.21 -9.82 -19.63
C ARG A 229 6.63 -8.58 -20.31
N ASN A 230 5.88 -7.78 -19.56
CA ASN A 230 5.25 -6.57 -20.08
C ASN A 230 6.26 -5.42 -20.31
N LYS A 231 7.32 -5.36 -19.52
CA LYS A 231 8.40 -4.37 -19.66
C LYS A 231 9.12 -4.47 -21.02
N SER A 232 9.12 -5.64 -21.64
CA SER A 232 9.80 -5.91 -22.91
C SER A 232 9.01 -5.40 -24.15
N HIS A 233 7.83 -4.82 -23.96
CA HIS A 233 7.01 -4.28 -25.04
C HIS A 233 6.93 -2.76 -24.88
N PRO A 234 7.84 -1.99 -25.52
CA PRO A 234 7.69 -0.54 -25.61
C PRO A 234 6.41 -0.23 -26.38
N SER A 235 5.56 0.60 -25.76
CA SER A 235 4.33 1.14 -26.38
C SER A 235 4.66 2.16 -27.47
#